data_31af1cd57cd15b873cba024edaa04943
#
_entry.id   31af1cd57cd15b873cba024edaa04943
#
_cell.length_a   1.000
_cell.length_b   1.000
_cell.length_c   1.000
_cell.angle_alpha   90.00
_cell.angle_beta   90.00
_cell.angle_gamma   90.00
#
_symmetry.space_group_name_H-M   'P 1'
#
loop_
_entity.id
_entity.type
_entity.pdbx_description
1 polymer ?
#
loop_
_entity_poly.entity_id
_entity_poly.type
_entity_poly.pdbx_seq_one_letter_code
_entity_poly.pdbx_strand_id
1 'polypeptide(L)'
;TVVEAFEERYEKEQITQPRQIDGKFGQNDLKESVLKKVDLSKKLDRETYEKKLDELQKKLTLLHSEIYAKRIPVVLAFEGWDAGGKGGAIKRLTRALDPRGYTVNPTSSPNDIERAHHYLWRFWTKMPKDGHIAIFDRTWYGRVMVERIEGFCTTQEWQRAFKEMNQMEQQLVNHGAIVIKFWMHIDKEEQERRFKERQENPDKQWKITDEDWRNREKWELYEQAVDEMMVRTSTVNAPWVIVEGNDKLYARIKVLETVVDALEKRLDHNE
;
A
#
# COMPACT_ATOMS: atom_id res chain seq x y z
N THR A 1 21.35 4.66 -39.56
CA THR A 1 20.28 5.66 -39.28
C THR A 1 19.49 5.26 -38.04
N VAL A 2 18.62 6.14 -37.53
CA VAL A 2 17.73 5.84 -36.37
C VAL A 2 16.80 4.67 -36.74
N VAL A 3 16.38 4.56 -37.98
CA VAL A 3 15.51 3.47 -38.48
C VAL A 3 16.25 2.13 -38.44
N GLU A 4 17.49 2.07 -38.93
CA GLU A 4 18.32 0.86 -38.88
C GLU A 4 18.56 0.38 -37.44
N ALA A 5 18.79 1.30 -36.51
CA ALA A 5 18.95 0.97 -35.09
C ALA A 5 17.64 0.43 -34.46
N PHE A 6 16.48 0.89 -34.94
CA PHE A 6 15.18 0.36 -34.53
C PHE A 6 14.92 -1.03 -35.13
N GLU A 7 15.25 -1.24 -36.39
CA GLU A 7 15.10 -2.54 -37.07
C GLU A 7 16.04 -3.59 -36.46
N GLU A 8 17.30 -3.24 -36.20
CA GLU A 8 18.26 -4.12 -35.53
C GLU A 8 17.84 -4.50 -34.11
N ARG A 9 17.21 -3.57 -33.38
CA ARG A 9 16.65 -3.82 -32.07
C ARG A 9 15.42 -4.69 -32.13
N TYR A 10 14.54 -4.45 -33.10
CA TYR A 10 13.31 -5.22 -33.32
C TYR A 10 13.63 -6.67 -33.72
N GLU A 11 14.64 -6.89 -34.56
CA GLU A 11 15.10 -8.23 -34.91
C GLU A 11 15.77 -8.94 -33.71
N LYS A 12 16.56 -8.24 -32.90
CA LYS A 12 17.16 -8.80 -31.67
C LYS A 12 16.11 -9.15 -30.63
N GLU A 13 15.04 -8.37 -30.50
CA GLU A 13 13.92 -8.66 -29.59
C GLU A 13 13.06 -9.83 -30.07
N GLN A 14 12.95 -10.08 -31.36
CA GLN A 14 12.28 -11.27 -31.91
C GLN A 14 13.12 -12.55 -31.78
N ILE A 15 14.44 -12.45 -31.78
CA ILE A 15 15.36 -13.59 -31.60
C ILE A 15 15.48 -14.00 -30.12
N THR A 16 15.22 -13.11 -29.18
CA THR A 16 15.03 -13.46 -27.79
C THR A 16 13.60 -13.95 -27.61
N GLN A 17 13.32 -15.21 -27.99
CA GLN A 17 12.21 -15.92 -27.35
C GLN A 17 12.35 -15.69 -25.85
N PRO A 18 11.27 -15.24 -25.16
CA PRO A 18 11.34 -15.05 -23.72
C PRO A 18 11.89 -16.37 -23.19
N ARG A 19 13.06 -16.34 -22.55
CA ARG A 19 13.56 -17.47 -21.80
C ARG A 19 12.38 -17.88 -20.95
N GLN A 20 11.85 -19.05 -21.19
CA GLN A 20 10.99 -19.73 -20.21
C GLN A 20 11.86 -19.75 -18.95
N ILE A 21 11.63 -18.78 -18.09
CA ILE A 21 12.09 -18.89 -16.71
C ILE A 21 11.19 -20.01 -16.22
N ASP A 22 11.75 -21.23 -16.20
CA ASP A 22 11.07 -22.39 -15.67
C ASP A 22 10.42 -21.98 -14.38
N GLY A 23 9.08 -21.98 -14.36
CA GLY A 23 8.24 -21.47 -13.30
C GLY A 23 8.28 -22.29 -12.02
N LYS A 24 9.47 -22.69 -11.61
CA LYS A 24 9.80 -23.16 -10.27
C LYS A 24 10.36 -22.05 -9.40
N PHE A 25 9.73 -20.88 -9.41
CA PHE A 25 9.71 -20.08 -8.19
C PHE A 25 8.64 -20.69 -7.30
N GLY A 26 9.14 -21.51 -6.36
CA GLY A 26 8.43 -22.49 -5.64
C GLY A 26 7.21 -21.94 -4.95
N GLN A 27 6.16 -22.70 -5.08
CA GLN A 27 5.32 -22.94 -3.94
C GLN A 27 6.24 -23.20 -2.74
N ASN A 28 6.18 -22.27 -1.75
CA ASN A 28 6.67 -22.45 -0.38
C ASN A 28 8.17 -22.62 -0.12
N ASP A 29 8.93 -21.50 -0.23
CA ASP A 29 10.11 -21.35 0.61
C ASP A 29 9.85 -20.52 1.89
N LEU A 30 8.66 -19.99 2.07
CA LEU A 30 8.23 -19.38 3.34
C LEU A 30 7.78 -20.50 4.29
N LYS A 31 8.68 -20.95 5.15
CA LYS A 31 8.39 -22.00 6.14
C LYS A 31 7.26 -21.62 7.11
N GLU A 32 6.97 -20.32 7.27
CA GLU A 32 5.91 -19.80 8.11
C GLU A 32 5.39 -18.46 7.58
N SER A 33 4.07 -18.26 7.60
CA SER A 33 3.43 -16.99 7.23
C SER A 33 3.87 -15.85 8.14
N VAL A 34 4.25 -14.70 7.56
CA VAL A 34 4.55 -13.48 8.30
C VAL A 34 3.31 -12.97 9.02
N LEU A 35 2.15 -13.07 8.35
CA LEU A 35 0.87 -12.59 8.88
C LEU A 35 0.40 -13.41 10.09
N LYS A 36 0.64 -14.72 10.13
CA LYS A 36 0.26 -15.59 11.26
C LYS A 36 1.03 -15.31 12.55
N LYS A 37 2.17 -14.60 12.46
CA LYS A 37 2.96 -14.21 13.63
C LYS A 37 2.51 -12.89 14.26
N VAL A 38 1.57 -12.20 13.64
CA VAL A 38 1.10 -10.89 14.10
C VAL A 38 0.18 -11.06 15.32
N ASP A 39 0.52 -10.37 16.40
CA ASP A 39 -0.29 -10.35 17.62
C ASP A 39 -1.50 -9.44 17.47
N LEU A 40 -2.63 -9.99 17.05
CA LEU A 40 -3.91 -9.29 16.89
C LEU A 40 -4.67 -9.02 18.18
N SER A 41 -4.15 -9.44 19.35
CA SER A 41 -4.76 -9.20 20.65
C SER A 41 -4.55 -7.76 21.15
N LYS A 42 -3.69 -6.98 20.52
CA LYS A 42 -3.39 -5.59 20.88
C LYS A 42 -4.62 -4.72 20.85
N LYS A 43 -4.85 -3.99 21.94
CA LYS A 43 -6.01 -3.13 22.15
C LYS A 43 -5.60 -1.82 22.79
N LEU A 44 -6.43 -0.80 22.60
CA LEU A 44 -6.28 0.48 23.24
C LEU A 44 -7.62 0.89 23.86
N ASP A 45 -7.62 1.32 25.11
CA ASP A 45 -8.79 1.88 25.73
C ASP A 45 -9.11 3.27 25.13
N ARG A 46 -10.36 3.70 25.33
CA ARG A 46 -10.86 4.91 24.68
C ARG A 46 -10.23 6.18 25.18
N GLU A 47 -9.94 6.28 26.46
CA GLU A 47 -9.35 7.48 27.07
C GLU A 47 -7.91 7.67 26.57
N THR A 48 -7.11 6.61 26.60
CA THR A 48 -5.75 6.59 26.06
C THR A 48 -5.74 6.89 24.55
N TYR A 49 -6.70 6.34 23.80
CA TYR A 49 -6.84 6.63 22.39
C TYR A 49 -7.11 8.11 22.10
N GLU A 50 -8.06 8.73 22.80
CA GLU A 50 -8.44 10.13 22.58
C GLU A 50 -7.27 11.08 22.91
N LYS A 51 -6.56 10.82 24.01
CA LYS A 51 -5.36 11.56 24.39
C LYS A 51 -4.24 11.45 23.34
N LYS A 52 -3.86 10.22 22.98
CA LYS A 52 -2.81 9.98 21.98
C LYS A 52 -3.18 10.55 20.62
N LEU A 53 -4.45 10.43 20.19
CA LEU A 53 -4.91 10.96 18.92
C LEU A 53 -4.74 12.47 18.85
N ASP A 54 -5.14 13.20 19.90
CA ASP A 54 -4.99 14.66 19.98
C ASP A 54 -3.51 15.09 19.95
N GLU A 55 -2.67 14.44 20.72
CA GLU A 55 -1.22 14.71 20.76
C GLU A 55 -0.56 14.46 19.38
N LEU A 56 -0.84 13.32 18.76
CA LEU A 56 -0.28 12.97 17.44
C LEU A 56 -0.78 13.87 16.32
N GLN A 57 -2.05 14.26 16.36
CA GLN A 57 -2.61 15.18 15.38
C GLN A 57 -2.00 16.59 15.48
N LYS A 58 -1.75 17.08 16.70
CA LYS A 58 -1.03 18.36 16.92
C LYS A 58 0.40 18.29 16.37
N LYS A 59 1.13 17.23 16.70
CA LYS A 59 2.48 17.00 16.16
C LYS A 59 2.47 16.95 14.62
N LEU A 60 1.58 16.16 14.07
CA LEU A 60 1.49 15.98 12.62
C LEU A 60 1.18 17.29 11.89
N THR A 61 0.37 18.19 12.48
CA THR A 61 0.12 19.52 11.90
C THR A 61 1.41 20.34 11.81
N LEU A 62 2.26 20.30 12.84
CA LEU A 62 3.55 21.00 12.84
C LEU A 62 4.51 20.39 11.82
N LEU A 63 4.69 19.08 11.87
CA LEU A 63 5.57 18.34 10.95
C LEU A 63 5.15 18.51 9.48
N HIS A 64 3.84 18.57 9.21
CA HIS A 64 3.34 18.84 7.86
C HIS A 64 3.79 20.22 7.35
N SER A 65 3.76 21.23 8.19
CA SER A 65 4.26 22.57 7.84
C SER A 65 5.77 22.58 7.57
N GLU A 66 6.54 21.79 8.34
CA GLU A 66 7.98 21.67 8.16
C GLU A 66 8.37 20.92 6.88
N ILE A 67 7.75 19.78 6.58
CA ILE A 67 8.01 19.06 5.33
C ILE A 67 7.61 19.91 4.10
N TYR A 68 6.54 20.71 4.24
CA TYR A 68 6.16 21.65 3.19
C TYR A 68 7.24 22.71 2.96
N ALA A 69 7.76 23.32 4.03
CA ALA A 69 8.82 24.35 3.95
C ALA A 69 10.15 23.77 3.44
N LYS A 70 10.54 22.58 3.92
CA LYS A 70 11.76 21.87 3.50
C LYS A 70 11.58 21.11 2.16
N ARG A 71 10.41 21.17 1.55
CA ARG A 71 10.07 20.57 0.24
C ARG A 71 10.29 19.04 0.20
N ILE A 72 10.00 18.34 1.30
CA ILE A 72 10.14 16.88 1.41
C ILE A 72 8.84 16.21 0.95
N PRO A 73 8.83 15.45 -0.16
CA PRO A 73 7.65 14.72 -0.60
C PRO A 73 7.42 13.47 0.26
N VAL A 74 6.15 13.11 0.47
CA VAL A 74 5.77 11.93 1.27
C VAL A 74 4.77 11.08 0.51
N VAL A 75 5.00 9.77 0.45
CA VAL A 75 4.12 8.78 -0.16
C VAL A 75 3.67 7.79 0.90
N LEU A 76 2.37 7.72 1.14
CA LEU A 76 1.75 6.79 2.08
C LEU A 76 0.92 5.78 1.29
N ALA A 77 1.34 4.53 1.30
CA ALA A 77 0.70 3.43 0.58
C ALA A 77 -0.09 2.55 1.56
N PHE A 78 -1.41 2.49 1.40
CA PHE A 78 -2.29 1.70 2.25
C PHE A 78 -2.83 0.49 1.51
N GLU A 79 -2.49 -0.68 2.01
CA GLU A 79 -3.05 -1.98 1.64
C GLU A 79 -3.63 -2.69 2.87
N GLY A 80 -4.29 -3.81 2.66
CA GLY A 80 -4.85 -4.62 3.75
C GLY A 80 -6.16 -5.27 3.37
N TRP A 81 -6.60 -6.15 4.22
CA TRP A 81 -7.85 -6.89 4.04
C TRP A 81 -9.05 -5.95 3.83
N ASP A 82 -10.06 -6.42 3.11
CA ASP A 82 -11.34 -5.72 3.05
C ASP A 82 -11.90 -5.59 4.46
N ALA A 83 -12.50 -4.44 4.76
CA ALA A 83 -12.86 -4.02 6.11
C ALA A 83 -11.69 -3.89 7.11
N GLY A 84 -10.41 -4.01 6.71
CA GLY A 84 -9.23 -3.91 7.58
C GLY A 84 -9.05 -2.56 8.28
N GLY A 85 -9.73 -1.49 7.82
CA GLY A 85 -9.71 -0.19 8.52
C GLY A 85 -8.94 0.92 7.81
N LYS A 86 -8.46 0.70 6.57
CA LYS A 86 -7.72 1.68 5.74
C LYS A 86 -8.34 3.08 5.79
N GLY A 87 -9.54 3.24 5.30
CA GLY A 87 -10.21 4.55 5.26
C GLY A 87 -10.43 5.19 6.64
N GLY A 88 -10.55 4.38 7.70
CA GLY A 88 -10.65 4.87 9.07
C GLY A 88 -9.34 5.48 9.59
N ALA A 89 -8.19 4.91 9.24
CA ALA A 89 -6.88 5.43 9.55
C ALA A 89 -6.57 6.68 8.72
N ILE A 90 -6.79 6.63 7.40
CA ILE A 90 -6.61 7.76 6.48
C ILE A 90 -7.41 8.97 6.96
N LYS A 91 -8.69 8.79 7.35
CA LYS A 91 -9.52 9.89 7.86
C LYS A 91 -8.93 10.56 9.12
N ARG A 92 -8.27 9.82 10.03
CA ARG A 92 -7.64 10.40 11.23
C ARG A 92 -6.36 11.13 10.91
N LEU A 93 -5.60 10.56 9.98
CA LEU A 93 -4.37 11.17 9.47
C LEU A 93 -4.67 12.51 8.77
N THR A 94 -5.57 12.51 7.80
CA THR A 94 -5.89 13.70 7.01
C THR A 94 -6.55 14.81 7.79
N ARG A 95 -7.18 14.52 8.93
CA ARG A 95 -7.78 15.54 9.80
C ARG A 95 -6.76 16.54 10.36
N ALA A 96 -5.49 16.14 10.46
CA ALA A 96 -4.41 16.98 10.97
C ALA A 96 -3.61 17.70 9.86
N LEU A 97 -3.93 17.44 8.60
CA LEU A 97 -3.19 17.99 7.45
C LEU A 97 -3.92 19.17 6.82
N ASP A 98 -3.16 20.15 6.29
CA ASP A 98 -3.72 21.20 5.46
C ASP A 98 -4.19 20.60 4.11
N PRO A 99 -5.45 20.82 3.68
CA PRO A 99 -6.00 20.24 2.45
C PRO A 99 -5.19 20.59 1.18
N ARG A 100 -4.43 21.68 1.20
CA ARG A 100 -3.59 22.10 0.08
C ARG A 100 -2.30 21.32 -0.03
N GLY A 101 -1.88 20.67 1.05
CA GLY A 101 -0.59 19.96 1.15
C GLY A 101 -0.69 18.45 0.98
N TYR A 102 -1.87 17.88 0.73
CA TYR A 102 -2.01 16.45 0.50
C TYR A 102 -3.06 16.09 -0.56
N THR A 103 -2.96 14.88 -1.08
CA THR A 103 -3.98 14.26 -1.92
C THR A 103 -4.28 12.85 -1.44
N VAL A 104 -5.56 12.44 -1.50
CA VAL A 104 -5.97 11.05 -1.30
C VAL A 104 -6.34 10.47 -2.66
N ASN A 105 -5.69 9.38 -3.03
CA ASN A 105 -5.84 8.70 -4.30
C ASN A 105 -6.47 7.31 -4.08
N PRO A 106 -7.81 7.19 -4.10
CA PRO A 106 -8.46 5.90 -4.09
C PRO A 106 -8.20 5.20 -5.44
N THR A 107 -7.81 3.94 -5.38
CA THR A 107 -7.50 3.15 -6.58
C THR A 107 -8.62 2.16 -6.84
N SER A 108 -9.29 2.32 -7.97
CA SER A 108 -10.28 1.41 -8.53
C SER A 108 -9.70 0.64 -9.72
N SER A 109 -10.53 -0.16 -10.40
CA SER A 109 -10.19 -0.78 -11.68
C SER A 109 -9.65 0.27 -12.65
N PRO A 110 -8.61 -0.03 -13.47
CA PRO A 110 -8.06 0.91 -14.42
C PRO A 110 -9.08 1.27 -15.51
N ASN A 111 -9.13 2.54 -15.89
CA ASN A 111 -9.89 3.00 -17.06
C ASN A 111 -9.14 2.68 -18.36
N ASP A 112 -9.74 3.00 -19.53
CA ASP A 112 -9.18 2.63 -20.82
C ASP A 112 -7.83 3.31 -21.10
N ILE A 113 -7.64 4.56 -20.65
CA ILE A 113 -6.39 5.27 -20.78
C ILE A 113 -5.32 4.60 -19.91
N GLU A 114 -5.64 4.28 -18.65
CA GLU A 114 -4.72 3.60 -17.74
C GLU A 114 -4.34 2.19 -18.23
N ARG A 115 -5.28 1.48 -18.88
CA ARG A 115 -5.03 0.16 -19.50
C ARG A 115 -4.08 0.22 -20.69
N ALA A 116 -4.07 1.32 -21.43
CA ALA A 116 -3.18 1.51 -22.57
C ALA A 116 -1.71 1.80 -22.15
N HIS A 117 -1.44 1.99 -20.87
CA HIS A 117 -0.13 2.29 -20.33
C HIS A 117 0.39 1.18 -19.41
N HIS A 118 1.68 1.21 -19.12
CA HIS A 118 2.26 0.36 -18.08
C HIS A 118 1.50 0.55 -16.75
N TYR A 119 1.21 -0.52 -16.00
CA TYR A 119 0.35 -0.45 -14.82
C TYR A 119 0.83 0.55 -13.74
N LEU A 120 2.14 0.84 -13.65
CA LEU A 120 2.68 1.85 -12.74
C LEU A 120 2.42 3.29 -13.20
N TRP A 121 2.10 3.52 -14.49
CA TRP A 121 1.88 4.85 -15.03
C TRP A 121 0.80 5.63 -14.26
N ARG A 122 -0.31 4.99 -13.97
CA ARG A 122 -1.43 5.60 -13.22
C ARG A 122 -1.05 6.06 -11.81
N PHE A 123 -0.04 5.45 -11.22
CA PHE A 123 0.49 5.83 -9.90
C PHE A 123 1.54 6.93 -10.04
N TRP A 124 2.43 6.85 -11.03
CA TRP A 124 3.39 7.90 -11.31
C TRP A 124 2.73 9.27 -11.54
N THR A 125 1.61 9.33 -12.25
CA THR A 125 0.86 10.56 -12.49
C THR A 125 0.23 11.19 -11.24
N LYS A 126 0.21 10.45 -10.12
CA LYS A 126 -0.36 10.86 -8.84
C LYS A 126 0.68 11.02 -7.74
N MET A 127 1.97 10.90 -8.09
CA MET A 127 3.03 11.13 -7.11
C MET A 127 3.03 12.59 -6.65
N PRO A 128 3.39 12.84 -5.37
CA PRO A 128 3.35 14.17 -4.82
C PRO A 128 4.43 15.05 -5.43
N LYS A 129 4.14 16.32 -5.59
CA LYS A 129 5.20 17.33 -5.76
C LYS A 129 5.92 17.55 -4.44
N ASP A 130 7.11 18.14 -4.49
CA ASP A 130 7.93 18.42 -3.32
C ASP A 130 7.15 19.15 -2.21
N GLY A 131 7.32 18.71 -0.97
CA GLY A 131 6.62 19.24 0.19
C GLY A 131 5.17 18.83 0.35
N HIS A 132 4.68 17.86 -0.44
CA HIS A 132 3.30 17.40 -0.39
C HIS A 132 3.23 15.90 -0.05
N ILE A 133 2.05 15.48 0.42
CA ILE A 133 1.76 14.10 0.79
C ILE A 133 0.79 13.49 -0.22
N ALA A 134 1.16 12.37 -0.85
CA ALA A 134 0.23 11.54 -1.59
C ALA A 134 -0.13 10.30 -0.76
N ILE A 135 -1.42 10.09 -0.55
CA ILE A 135 -1.98 8.96 0.18
C ILE A 135 -2.70 8.06 -0.84
N PHE A 136 -2.26 6.83 -0.97
CA PHE A 136 -2.88 5.85 -1.85
C PHE A 136 -3.73 4.86 -1.02
N ASP A 137 -5.05 4.85 -1.24
CA ASP A 137 -5.96 3.82 -0.72
C ASP A 137 -6.14 2.75 -1.79
N ARG A 138 -5.50 1.61 -1.60
CA ARG A 138 -5.08 0.63 -2.60
C ARG A 138 -4.01 1.20 -3.55
N THR A 139 -3.07 0.36 -3.93
CA THR A 139 -1.81 0.83 -4.52
C THR A 139 -1.41 -0.02 -5.73
N TRP A 140 -0.17 0.19 -6.21
CA TRP A 140 0.46 -0.63 -7.25
C TRP A 140 0.60 -2.10 -6.86
N TYR A 141 0.52 -2.42 -5.58
CA TYR A 141 0.58 -3.80 -5.08
C TYR A 141 -0.63 -4.66 -5.46
N GLY A 142 -1.70 -4.05 -5.93
CA GLY A 142 -2.83 -4.77 -6.54
C GLY A 142 -2.40 -5.75 -7.65
N ARG A 143 -1.32 -5.44 -8.39
CA ARG A 143 -0.73 -6.30 -9.44
C ARG A 143 -0.34 -7.68 -8.93
N VAL A 144 0.23 -7.78 -7.73
CA VAL A 144 0.72 -9.03 -7.14
C VAL A 144 -0.28 -9.67 -6.18
N MET A 145 -1.42 -9.03 -5.95
CA MET A 145 -2.53 -9.50 -5.11
C MET A 145 -3.77 -9.74 -5.97
N VAL A 146 -4.69 -8.79 -6.03
CA VAL A 146 -5.99 -8.95 -6.69
C VAL A 146 -5.85 -9.28 -8.17
N GLU A 147 -4.98 -8.60 -8.92
CA GLU A 147 -4.83 -8.86 -10.36
C GLU A 147 -4.23 -10.24 -10.63
N ARG A 148 -3.30 -10.70 -9.79
CA ARG A 148 -2.74 -12.06 -9.82
C ARG A 148 -3.80 -13.11 -9.53
N ILE A 149 -4.57 -12.93 -8.45
CA ILE A 149 -5.52 -13.93 -7.95
C ILE A 149 -6.75 -14.03 -8.84
N GLU A 150 -7.23 -12.90 -9.35
CA GLU A 150 -8.39 -12.83 -10.25
C GLU A 150 -8.03 -13.09 -11.74
N GLY A 151 -6.74 -13.25 -12.05
CA GLY A 151 -6.29 -13.51 -13.43
C GLY A 151 -6.38 -12.29 -14.36
N PHE A 152 -6.33 -11.09 -13.81
CA PHE A 152 -6.34 -9.84 -14.60
C PHE A 152 -4.98 -9.47 -15.18
N CYS A 153 -3.95 -10.23 -14.83
CA CYS A 153 -2.61 -10.14 -15.42
C CYS A 153 -1.99 -11.53 -15.59
N THR A 154 -1.03 -11.63 -16.50
CA THR A 154 -0.31 -12.88 -16.77
C THR A 154 0.70 -13.19 -15.64
N THR A 155 1.15 -14.46 -15.58
CA THR A 155 2.19 -14.89 -14.64
C THR A 155 3.47 -14.08 -14.80
N GLN A 156 3.91 -13.80 -16.03
CA GLN A 156 5.10 -12.99 -16.27
C GLN A 156 4.94 -11.56 -15.76
N GLU A 157 3.76 -10.97 -15.89
CA GLU A 157 3.50 -9.60 -15.46
C GLU A 157 3.56 -9.44 -13.94
N TRP A 158 2.91 -10.30 -13.17
CA TRP A 158 2.97 -10.16 -11.71
C TRP A 158 4.33 -10.58 -11.14
N GLN A 159 5.04 -11.55 -11.77
CA GLN A 159 6.37 -11.96 -11.30
C GLN A 159 7.42 -10.85 -11.46
N ARG A 160 7.43 -10.14 -12.60
CA ARG A 160 8.35 -9.02 -12.81
C ARG A 160 7.98 -7.81 -11.95
N ALA A 161 6.70 -7.66 -11.60
CA ALA A 161 6.19 -6.51 -10.88
C ALA A 161 6.86 -6.27 -9.52
N PHE A 162 7.29 -7.30 -8.81
CA PHE A 162 8.04 -7.14 -7.55
C PHE A 162 9.30 -6.29 -7.73
N LYS A 163 10.06 -6.55 -8.80
CA LYS A 163 11.26 -5.78 -9.12
C LYS A 163 10.91 -4.35 -9.56
N GLU A 164 9.88 -4.21 -10.39
CA GLU A 164 9.44 -2.91 -10.91
C GLU A 164 8.96 -1.99 -9.78
N MET A 165 8.21 -2.53 -8.81
CA MET A 165 7.76 -1.80 -7.61
C MET A 165 8.93 -1.36 -6.75
N ASN A 166 9.86 -2.26 -6.45
CA ASN A 166 11.05 -1.93 -5.67
C ASN A 166 11.90 -0.85 -6.36
N GLN A 167 12.01 -0.89 -7.68
CA GLN A 167 12.73 0.14 -8.45
C GLN A 167 12.00 1.48 -8.43
N MET A 168 10.67 1.49 -8.54
CA MET A 168 9.86 2.70 -8.44
C MET A 168 10.03 3.35 -7.06
N GLU A 169 9.88 2.59 -6.00
CA GLU A 169 10.03 3.07 -4.63
C GLU A 169 11.45 3.57 -4.35
N GLN A 170 12.47 2.87 -4.87
CA GLN A 170 13.86 3.31 -4.75
C GLN A 170 14.11 4.65 -5.48
N GLN A 171 13.50 4.86 -6.65
CA GLN A 171 13.60 6.16 -7.35
C GLN A 171 12.97 7.28 -6.55
N LEU A 172 11.81 7.04 -5.92
CA LEU A 172 11.16 8.01 -5.03
C LEU A 172 12.05 8.36 -3.82
N VAL A 173 12.61 7.33 -3.16
CA VAL A 173 13.53 7.53 -2.03
C VAL A 173 14.79 8.27 -2.45
N ASN A 174 15.38 7.93 -3.60
CA ASN A 174 16.57 8.62 -4.14
C ASN A 174 16.27 10.09 -4.48
N HIS A 175 15.02 10.40 -4.86
CA HIS A 175 14.55 11.80 -5.04
C HIS A 175 14.39 12.55 -3.70
N GLY A 176 14.44 11.84 -2.57
CA GLY A 176 14.28 12.41 -1.24
C GLY A 176 12.90 12.21 -0.63
N ALA A 177 12.04 11.42 -1.26
CA ALA A 177 10.71 11.13 -0.72
C ALA A 177 10.79 10.18 0.49
N ILE A 178 9.88 10.40 1.44
CA ILE A 178 9.56 9.44 2.49
C ILE A 178 8.49 8.49 1.93
N VAL A 179 8.78 7.19 1.90
CA VAL A 179 7.82 6.17 1.43
C VAL A 179 7.47 5.25 2.60
N ILE A 180 6.19 5.23 2.99
CA ILE A 180 5.68 4.38 4.07
C ILE A 180 4.59 3.48 3.52
N LYS A 181 4.70 2.18 3.77
CA LYS A 181 3.75 1.16 3.31
C LYS A 181 3.06 0.51 4.49
N PHE A 182 1.74 0.57 4.52
CA PHE A 182 0.90 -0.02 5.56
C PHE A 182 0.13 -1.22 5.04
N TRP A 183 0.22 -2.33 5.78
CA TRP A 183 -0.69 -3.45 5.63
C TRP A 183 -1.65 -3.51 6.82
N MET A 184 -2.93 -3.20 6.59
CA MET A 184 -3.96 -3.27 7.63
C MET A 184 -4.42 -4.71 7.80
N HIS A 185 -3.92 -5.35 8.86
CA HIS A 185 -4.10 -6.77 9.12
C HIS A 185 -5.20 -7.03 10.15
N ILE A 186 -6.18 -7.84 9.77
CA ILE A 186 -7.22 -8.41 10.66
C ILE A 186 -7.29 -9.90 10.43
N ASP A 187 -7.82 -10.65 11.39
CA ASP A 187 -8.16 -12.04 11.15
C ASP A 187 -9.47 -12.21 10.38
N LYS A 188 -9.70 -13.45 9.95
CA LYS A 188 -10.86 -13.80 9.11
C LYS A 188 -12.17 -13.64 9.87
N GLU A 189 -12.17 -13.87 11.18
CA GLU A 189 -13.31 -13.75 12.06
C GLU A 189 -13.72 -12.28 12.25
N GLU A 190 -12.76 -11.41 12.48
CA GLU A 190 -13.01 -9.96 12.60
C GLU A 190 -13.49 -9.36 11.27
N GLN A 191 -12.97 -9.83 10.13
CA GLN A 191 -13.47 -9.41 8.83
C GLN A 191 -14.95 -9.74 8.67
N GLU A 192 -15.36 -10.98 8.99
CA GLU A 192 -16.74 -11.42 8.89
C GLU A 192 -17.66 -10.60 9.81
N ARG A 193 -17.23 -10.38 11.05
CA ARG A 193 -17.96 -9.56 12.00
C ARG A 193 -18.18 -8.14 11.45
N ARG A 194 -17.16 -7.55 10.82
CA ARG A 194 -17.26 -6.22 10.20
C ARG A 194 -18.13 -6.19 8.96
N PHE A 195 -18.14 -7.26 8.17
CA PHE A 195 -19.01 -7.38 7.02
C PHE A 195 -20.47 -7.42 7.45
N LYS A 196 -20.83 -8.23 8.45
CA LYS A 196 -22.17 -8.30 9.05
C LYS A 196 -22.58 -6.94 9.62
N GLU A 197 -21.70 -6.29 10.41
CA GLU A 197 -21.95 -4.93 10.94
C GLU A 197 -22.25 -3.90 9.83
N ARG A 198 -21.60 -4.02 8.67
CA ARG A 198 -21.87 -3.13 7.53
C ARG A 198 -23.21 -3.42 6.85
N GLN A 199 -23.56 -4.70 6.69
CA GLN A 199 -24.85 -5.10 6.10
C GLN A 199 -26.03 -4.68 6.94
N GLU A 200 -25.90 -4.73 8.27
CA GLU A 200 -26.96 -4.35 9.21
C GLU A 200 -27.10 -2.83 9.38
N ASN A 201 -26.08 -2.05 9.01
CA ASN A 201 -26.08 -0.59 9.18
C ASN A 201 -26.41 0.12 7.86
N PRO A 202 -27.60 0.78 7.72
CA PRO A 202 -28.01 1.47 6.49
C PRO A 202 -26.98 2.48 5.97
N ASP A 203 -26.27 3.18 6.88
CA ASP A 203 -25.26 4.17 6.51
C ASP A 203 -23.97 3.55 5.97
N LYS A 204 -23.81 2.22 6.09
CA LYS A 204 -22.58 1.51 5.71
C LYS A 204 -22.81 0.41 4.68
N GLN A 205 -24.03 0.09 4.32
CA GLN A 205 -24.36 -0.97 3.35
C GLN A 205 -23.67 -0.77 2.00
N TRP A 206 -23.51 0.46 1.56
CA TRP A 206 -22.79 0.78 0.32
C TRP A 206 -21.29 0.43 0.32
N LYS A 207 -20.72 0.08 1.49
CA LYS A 207 -19.31 -0.31 1.67
C LYS A 207 -19.08 -1.82 1.61
N ILE A 208 -20.10 -2.59 1.39
CA ILE A 208 -20.02 -4.04 1.26
C ILE A 208 -20.64 -4.47 -0.06
N THR A 209 -19.92 -5.28 -0.80
CA THR A 209 -20.33 -5.78 -2.12
C THR A 209 -20.18 -7.30 -2.18
N ASP A 210 -20.75 -7.93 -3.19
CA ASP A 210 -20.55 -9.37 -3.46
C ASP A 210 -19.08 -9.69 -3.74
N GLU A 211 -18.31 -8.71 -4.22
CA GLU A 211 -16.86 -8.85 -4.44
C GLU A 211 -16.11 -9.07 -3.12
N ASP A 212 -16.47 -8.36 -2.05
CA ASP A 212 -15.86 -8.53 -0.73
C ASP A 212 -16.03 -9.98 -0.21
N TRP A 213 -17.22 -10.58 -0.41
CA TRP A 213 -17.48 -11.96 -0.02
C TRP A 213 -16.71 -12.96 -0.90
N ARG A 214 -16.64 -12.76 -2.20
CA ARG A 214 -15.84 -13.60 -3.10
C ARG A 214 -14.34 -13.54 -2.78
N ASN A 215 -13.82 -12.36 -2.46
CA ASN A 215 -12.43 -12.21 -2.03
C ASN A 215 -12.15 -13.00 -0.74
N ARG A 216 -13.11 -12.98 0.19
CA ARG A 216 -13.01 -13.74 1.43
C ARG A 216 -12.96 -15.27 1.20
N GLU A 217 -13.64 -15.79 0.20
CA GLU A 217 -13.57 -17.22 -0.15
C GLU A 217 -12.16 -17.65 -0.57
N LYS A 218 -11.39 -16.72 -1.12
CA LYS A 218 -10.00 -16.94 -1.56
C LYS A 218 -8.96 -16.53 -0.50
N TRP A 219 -9.35 -16.44 0.77
CA TRP A 219 -8.51 -15.93 1.85
C TRP A 219 -7.10 -16.51 1.86
N GLU A 220 -6.96 -17.82 1.74
CA GLU A 220 -5.68 -18.53 1.81
C GLU A 220 -4.78 -18.17 0.62
N LEU A 221 -5.35 -17.94 -0.57
CA LEU A 221 -4.60 -17.49 -1.76
C LEU A 221 -4.11 -16.05 -1.58
N TYR A 222 -4.95 -15.19 -1.02
CA TYR A 222 -4.55 -13.81 -0.70
C TYR A 222 -3.48 -13.79 0.40
N GLU A 223 -3.60 -14.60 1.47
CA GLU A 223 -2.61 -14.68 2.53
C GLU A 223 -1.24 -15.06 1.97
N GLN A 224 -1.17 -16.09 1.12
CA GLN A 224 0.08 -16.49 0.45
C GLN A 224 0.65 -15.39 -0.44
N ALA A 225 -0.18 -14.72 -1.23
CA ALA A 225 0.26 -13.63 -2.10
C ALA A 225 0.79 -12.44 -1.29
N VAL A 226 0.17 -12.13 -0.16
CA VAL A 226 0.60 -11.06 0.75
C VAL A 226 1.91 -11.42 1.46
N ASP A 227 2.06 -12.65 1.94
CA ASP A 227 3.31 -13.11 2.54
C ASP A 227 4.48 -12.99 1.53
N GLU A 228 4.28 -13.45 0.30
CA GLU A 228 5.28 -13.30 -0.76
C GLU A 228 5.58 -11.82 -1.04
N MET A 229 4.55 -10.99 -1.14
CA MET A 229 4.68 -9.54 -1.31
C MET A 229 5.52 -8.91 -0.19
N MET A 230 5.22 -9.22 1.06
CA MET A 230 5.96 -8.72 2.22
C MET A 230 7.44 -9.05 2.13
N VAL A 231 7.78 -10.30 1.87
CA VAL A 231 9.18 -10.75 1.81
C VAL A 231 9.93 -10.14 0.63
N ARG A 232 9.29 -10.06 -0.54
CA ARG A 232 9.96 -9.61 -1.77
C ARG A 232 10.05 -8.10 -1.93
N THR A 233 9.24 -7.35 -1.18
CA THR A 233 9.15 -5.89 -1.35
C THR A 233 9.35 -5.09 -0.07
N SER A 234 9.62 -5.72 1.09
CA SER A 234 10.03 -4.99 2.29
C SER A 234 11.52 -4.64 2.18
N THR A 235 11.81 -3.49 1.59
CA THR A 235 13.19 -3.00 1.44
C THR A 235 13.62 -2.19 2.65
N VAL A 236 14.94 -1.98 2.81
CA VAL A 236 15.48 -1.16 3.91
C VAL A 236 14.94 0.27 3.89
N ASN A 237 14.74 0.82 2.66
CA ASN A 237 14.33 2.20 2.47
C ASN A 237 12.81 2.40 2.48
N ALA A 238 12.06 1.33 2.21
CA ALA A 238 10.59 1.34 2.22
C ALA A 238 10.07 0.00 2.78
N PRO A 239 10.19 -0.25 4.09
CA PRO A 239 9.70 -1.47 4.70
C PRO A 239 8.17 -1.46 4.80
N TRP A 240 7.58 -2.66 4.84
CA TRP A 240 6.18 -2.81 5.20
C TRP A 240 5.98 -2.65 6.70
N VAL A 241 4.98 -1.87 7.07
CA VAL A 241 4.47 -1.75 8.44
C VAL A 241 3.16 -2.52 8.53
N ILE A 242 3.19 -3.65 9.22
CA ILE A 242 1.97 -4.41 9.50
C ILE A 242 1.25 -3.76 10.67
N VAL A 243 0.00 -3.39 10.46
CA VAL A 243 -0.85 -2.72 11.46
C VAL A 243 -1.89 -3.71 11.96
N GLU A 244 -1.82 -4.05 13.24
CA GLU A 244 -2.76 -4.91 13.93
C GLU A 244 -4.13 -4.22 13.98
N GLY A 245 -5.07 -4.76 13.21
CA GLY A 245 -6.31 -4.06 12.88
C GLY A 245 -7.55 -4.56 13.61
N ASN A 246 -7.50 -5.65 14.40
CA ASN A 246 -8.66 -6.15 15.13
C ASN A 246 -9.23 -5.09 16.08
N ASP A 247 -8.37 -4.35 16.78
CA ASP A 247 -8.78 -3.15 17.47
C ASP A 247 -8.59 -1.91 16.59
N LYS A 248 -9.70 -1.25 16.27
CA LYS A 248 -9.70 -0.06 15.40
C LYS A 248 -9.00 1.15 16.03
N LEU A 249 -9.00 1.25 17.36
CA LEU A 249 -8.39 2.36 18.10
C LEU A 249 -6.87 2.21 18.06
N TYR A 250 -6.37 1.03 18.40
CA TYR A 250 -4.95 0.70 18.32
C TYR A 250 -4.40 0.92 16.90
N ALA A 251 -5.06 0.37 15.88
CA ALA A 251 -4.62 0.48 14.50
C ALA A 251 -4.45 1.93 14.03
N ARG A 252 -5.38 2.81 14.39
CA ARG A 252 -5.34 4.23 14.04
C ARG A 252 -4.17 4.94 14.68
N ILE A 253 -3.91 4.68 15.97
CA ILE A 253 -2.78 5.27 16.68
C ILE A 253 -1.47 4.77 16.07
N LYS A 254 -1.32 3.47 15.84
CA LYS A 254 -0.10 2.92 15.23
C LYS A 254 0.22 3.56 13.87
N VAL A 255 -0.78 3.79 13.02
CA VAL A 255 -0.58 4.47 11.74
C VAL A 255 -0.07 5.90 11.95
N LEU A 256 -0.69 6.68 12.85
CA LEU A 256 -0.27 8.05 13.12
C LEU A 256 1.12 8.11 13.74
N GLU A 257 1.41 7.27 14.74
CA GLU A 257 2.73 7.14 15.36
C GLU A 257 3.81 6.86 14.30
N THR A 258 3.57 5.87 13.43
CA THR A 258 4.52 5.53 12.35
C THR A 258 4.81 6.70 11.42
N VAL A 259 3.77 7.46 11.05
CA VAL A 259 3.97 8.64 10.19
C VAL A 259 4.73 9.73 10.91
N VAL A 260 4.34 10.05 12.15
CA VAL A 260 5.03 11.06 12.97
C VAL A 260 6.50 10.73 13.13
N ASP A 261 6.81 9.49 13.56
CA ASP A 261 8.20 9.02 13.78
C ASP A 261 9.05 9.12 12.49
N ALA A 262 8.46 8.76 11.33
CA ALA A 262 9.16 8.83 10.05
C ALA A 262 9.45 10.28 9.63
N LEU A 263 8.51 11.20 9.88
CA LEU A 263 8.70 12.63 9.60
C LEU A 263 9.73 13.24 10.55
N GLU A 264 9.62 13.01 11.86
CA GLU A 264 10.60 13.48 12.88
C GLU A 264 12.00 13.00 12.50
N LYS A 265 12.19 11.70 12.28
CA LYS A 265 13.47 11.13 11.88
C LYS A 265 14.07 11.77 10.62
N ARG A 266 13.26 12.09 9.63
CA ARG A 266 13.73 12.73 8.39
C ARG A 266 14.13 14.19 8.60
N LEU A 267 13.44 14.88 9.50
CA LEU A 267 13.69 16.28 9.80
C LEU A 267 14.93 16.46 10.67
N ASP A 268 15.15 15.57 11.65
CA ASP A 268 16.33 15.58 12.55
C ASP A 268 17.63 15.27 11.81
N HIS A 269 17.59 14.45 10.75
CA HIS A 269 18.77 14.13 9.94
C HIS A 269 19.16 15.21 8.91
N ASN A 270 18.40 16.29 8.80
CA ASN A 270 18.67 17.42 7.90
C ASN A 270 19.17 18.69 8.63
N GLU A 271 19.43 18.59 9.93
CA GLU A 271 20.21 19.57 10.70
C GLU A 271 21.70 19.19 10.69
#